data_f1a6218d2f9c3b8e5e8cc22f12e29a27
#
_entry.id   f1a6218d2f9c3b8e5e8cc22f12e29a27
#
_cell.length_a   1.000
_cell.length_b   1.000
_cell.length_c   1.000
_cell.angle_alpha   90.00
_cell.angle_beta   90.00
_cell.angle_gamma   90.00
#
_symmetry.space_group_name_H-M   'P 1'
#
loop_
_entity.id
_entity.type
_entity.pdbx_description
1 polymer ?
#
loop_
_entity_poly.entity_id
_entity_poly.type
_entity_poly.pdbx_seq_one_letter_code
_entity_poly.pdbx_strand_id
1 'polypeptide(L)'
;MAKANVKKAGATRRRRERKHIERGAAHIQSTFNNTIVTITDTQGNAVSWASAGEMGFRGSRKSTPFAAQTAAETAAKAAMEHGMKYVEVYVKGPGQGREAAIRALQTAGLEVSMIKDVTPIPHNGCRPPKRRRV
;
A
#
# COMPACT_ATOMS: atom_id res chain seq x y z
N MET A 1 8.89 31.26 22.30
CA MET A 1 7.62 30.62 22.55
C MET A 1 6.67 30.81 21.43
N ALA A 2 6.31 32.01 21.19
CA ALA A 2 5.36 32.29 20.13
C ALA A 2 5.83 31.83 18.79
N LYS A 3 7.09 31.90 18.58
CA LYS A 3 7.62 31.47 17.30
C LYS A 3 7.42 30.00 17.03
N ALA A 4 7.48 29.19 18.04
CA ALA A 4 7.24 27.77 17.84
C ALA A 4 5.83 27.53 17.39
N ASN A 5 4.92 28.31 17.94
CA ASN A 5 3.54 28.18 17.55
C ASN A 5 3.32 28.63 16.13
N VAL A 6 4.03 29.64 15.74
CA VAL A 6 3.92 30.13 14.38
C VAL A 6 4.31 29.05 13.39
N LYS A 7 5.34 28.31 13.71
CA LYS A 7 5.72 27.24 12.84
C LYS A 7 4.66 26.18 12.74
N LYS A 8 4.07 25.86 13.84
CA LYS A 8 3.02 24.88 13.83
C LYS A 8 1.88 25.35 12.99
N ALA A 9 1.55 26.61 13.15
CA ALA A 9 0.51 27.17 12.31
C ALA A 9 0.88 27.03 10.85
N GLY A 10 2.14 27.22 10.58
CA GLY A 10 2.61 27.02 9.23
C GLY A 10 2.38 25.64 8.74
N ALA A 11 2.67 24.67 9.57
CA ALA A 11 2.47 23.29 9.17
C ALA A 11 1.00 22.98 8.99
N THR A 12 0.17 23.59 9.77
CA THR A 12 -1.25 23.28 9.71
C THR A 12 -1.96 23.90 8.52
N ARG A 13 -1.35 24.88 7.90
CA ARG A 13 -2.02 25.54 6.79
C ARG A 13 -2.36 24.55 5.69
N ARG A 14 -1.66 23.46 5.66
CA ARG A 14 -1.91 22.41 4.69
C ARG A 14 -2.69 21.27 5.29
N ARG A 15 -3.66 21.60 6.11
CA ARG A 15 -4.49 20.55 6.66
C ARG A 15 -5.09 19.74 5.53
N ARG A 16 -4.87 18.46 5.57
CA ARG A 16 -5.41 17.56 4.56
C ARG A 16 -6.90 17.48 4.71
N GLU A 17 -7.59 17.69 3.61
CA GLU A 17 -9.01 17.49 3.60
C GLU A 17 -9.31 16.01 3.70
N ARG A 18 -10.25 15.67 4.54
CA ARG A 18 -10.70 14.30 4.62
C ARG A 18 -11.61 14.03 3.45
N LYS A 19 -11.22 13.08 2.64
CA LYS A 19 -12.05 12.66 1.54
C LYS A 19 -13.08 11.69 2.09
N HIS A 20 -14.29 11.78 1.62
CA HIS A 20 -15.32 10.85 2.04
C HIS A 20 -15.46 9.78 0.98
N ILE A 21 -14.57 8.81 1.02
CA ILE A 21 -14.54 7.73 0.04
C ILE A 21 -14.85 6.45 0.77
N GLU A 22 -16.04 5.92 0.54
CA GLU A 22 -16.46 4.69 1.21
C GLU A 22 -15.90 3.45 0.55
N ARG A 23 -15.85 3.43 -0.77
CA ARG A 23 -15.33 2.30 -1.52
C ARG A 23 -14.05 2.67 -2.23
N GLY A 24 -13.13 1.72 -2.26
CA GLY A 24 -11.87 1.95 -2.94
C GLY A 24 -11.23 0.66 -3.39
N ALA A 25 -10.01 0.77 -3.85
CA ALA A 25 -9.24 -0.38 -4.29
C ALA A 25 -7.89 -0.39 -3.59
N ALA A 26 -7.46 -1.57 -3.16
CA ALA A 26 -6.14 -1.74 -2.59
C ALA A 26 -5.28 -2.45 -3.62
N HIS A 27 -4.21 -1.79 -4.03
CA HIS A 27 -3.27 -2.35 -4.98
C HIS A 27 -2.03 -2.81 -4.24
N ILE A 28 -1.81 -4.11 -4.23
CA ILE A 28 -0.67 -4.70 -3.55
C ILE A 28 0.32 -5.18 -4.60
N GLN A 29 1.49 -4.57 -4.62
CA GLN A 29 2.56 -5.00 -5.50
C GLN A 29 3.61 -5.69 -4.66
N SER A 30 3.74 -6.99 -4.81
CA SER A 30 4.64 -7.79 -4.01
C SER A 30 5.72 -8.39 -4.89
N THR A 31 6.95 -7.95 -4.69
CA THR A 31 8.09 -8.50 -5.40
C THR A 31 8.92 -9.35 -4.44
N PHE A 32 9.96 -10.00 -4.95
CA PHE A 32 10.84 -10.77 -4.09
C PHE A 32 11.62 -9.90 -3.10
N ASN A 33 11.67 -8.62 -3.34
CA ASN A 33 12.48 -7.70 -2.52
C ASN A 33 11.67 -6.74 -1.67
N ASN A 34 10.39 -6.53 -1.97
CA ASN A 34 9.63 -5.51 -1.28
C ASN A 34 8.13 -5.73 -1.51
N THR A 35 7.32 -5.08 -0.70
CA THR A 35 5.87 -5.05 -0.87
C THR A 35 5.41 -3.61 -0.76
N ILE A 36 4.63 -3.18 -1.72
CA ILE A 36 4.06 -1.83 -1.75
C ILE A 36 2.55 -1.95 -1.77
N VAL A 37 1.90 -1.24 -0.87
CA VAL A 37 0.44 -1.20 -0.78
C VAL A 37 -0.03 0.20 -1.07
N THR A 38 -0.88 0.36 -2.06
CA THR A 38 -1.48 1.65 -2.40
C THR A 38 -2.99 1.50 -2.37
N ILE A 39 -3.65 2.36 -1.62
CA ILE A 39 -5.11 2.35 -1.55
C ILE A 39 -5.62 3.55 -2.31
N THR A 40 -6.50 3.29 -3.26
CA THR A 40 -7.04 4.30 -4.14
C THR A 40 -8.56 4.34 -4.05
N ASP A 41 -9.14 5.37 -4.63
CA ASP A 41 -10.59 5.39 -4.81
C ASP A 41 -10.96 4.54 -6.04
N THR A 42 -12.24 4.52 -6.39
CA THR A 42 -12.69 3.70 -7.51
C THR A 42 -12.20 4.23 -8.86
N GLN A 43 -11.75 5.47 -8.91
CA GLN A 43 -11.24 6.07 -10.14
C GLN A 43 -9.74 5.94 -10.29
N GLY A 44 -9.06 5.42 -9.27
CA GLY A 44 -7.62 5.21 -9.33
C GLY A 44 -6.79 6.31 -8.68
N ASN A 45 -7.42 7.29 -8.05
CA ASN A 45 -6.69 8.34 -7.34
C ASN A 45 -6.18 7.82 -6.00
N ALA A 46 -4.89 7.96 -5.74
CA ALA A 46 -4.30 7.44 -4.51
C ALA A 46 -4.81 8.19 -3.28
N VAL A 47 -5.24 7.42 -2.29
CA VAL A 47 -5.71 7.95 -1.01
C VAL A 47 -4.61 7.79 0.04
N SER A 48 -4.00 6.62 0.08
CA SER A 48 -2.90 6.35 0.99
C SER A 48 -2.00 5.28 0.41
N TRP A 49 -0.78 5.23 0.91
CA TRP A 49 0.18 4.22 0.47
C TRP A 49 1.21 3.98 1.55
N ALA A 50 1.82 2.82 1.49
CA ALA A 50 2.92 2.46 2.36
C ALA A 50 3.71 1.34 1.73
N SER A 51 4.96 1.22 2.12
CA SER A 51 5.80 0.13 1.64
C SER A 51 6.64 -0.40 2.80
N ALA A 52 7.18 -1.59 2.63
CA ALA A 52 8.02 -2.17 3.66
C ALA A 52 9.25 -1.30 3.92
N GLY A 53 9.81 -0.71 2.86
CA GLY A 53 10.97 0.17 3.02
C GLY A 53 10.65 1.42 3.81
N GLU A 54 9.46 1.96 3.65
CA GLU A 54 9.05 3.15 4.39
C GLU A 54 8.82 2.86 5.87
N MET A 55 8.45 1.63 6.20
CA MET A 55 8.24 1.23 7.59
C MET A 55 9.54 0.99 8.35
N GLY A 56 10.67 1.21 7.74
CA GLY A 56 11.96 1.06 8.39
C GLY A 56 12.65 -0.25 8.12
N PHE A 57 12.05 -1.15 7.38
CA PHE A 57 12.70 -2.40 7.01
C PHE A 57 13.74 -2.15 5.94
N ARG A 58 14.87 -2.82 6.04
CA ARG A 58 15.96 -2.62 5.10
C ARG A 58 16.46 -3.96 4.57
N GLY A 59 16.98 -3.94 3.35
CA GLY A 59 17.58 -5.12 2.72
C GLY A 59 16.59 -6.27 2.61
N SER A 60 16.99 -7.45 3.01
CA SER A 60 16.15 -8.64 2.88
C SER A 60 14.92 -8.62 3.77
N ARG A 61 14.89 -7.76 4.78
CA ARG A 61 13.73 -7.66 5.67
C ARG A 61 12.50 -7.11 4.96
N LYS A 62 12.70 -6.35 3.90
CA LYS A 62 11.59 -5.78 3.15
C LYS A 62 10.72 -6.82 2.46
N SER A 63 11.26 -7.99 2.19
CA SER A 63 10.53 -9.04 1.49
C SER A 63 9.74 -9.96 2.41
N THR A 64 9.82 -9.76 3.72
CA THR A 64 9.16 -10.65 4.67
C THR A 64 7.66 -10.41 4.74
N PRO A 65 6.87 -11.45 5.07
CA PRO A 65 5.44 -11.25 5.26
C PRO A 65 5.10 -10.27 6.38
N PHE A 66 5.92 -10.22 7.42
CA PHE A 66 5.69 -9.28 8.50
C PHE A 66 5.81 -7.84 8.03
N ALA A 67 6.81 -7.55 7.18
CA ALA A 67 6.96 -6.22 6.62
C ALA A 67 5.76 -5.84 5.76
N ALA A 68 5.26 -6.78 4.98
CA ALA A 68 4.07 -6.54 4.16
C ALA A 68 2.85 -6.27 5.04
N GLN A 69 2.71 -7.01 6.10
CA GLN A 69 1.62 -6.81 7.05
C GLN A 69 1.66 -5.41 7.65
N THR A 70 2.83 -4.97 8.09
CA THR A 70 3.00 -3.65 8.69
C THR A 70 2.67 -2.55 7.69
N ALA A 71 3.14 -2.68 6.46
CA ALA A 71 2.84 -1.70 5.42
C ALA A 71 1.34 -1.64 5.12
N ALA A 72 0.70 -2.79 5.01
CA ALA A 72 -0.73 -2.83 4.73
C ALA A 72 -1.55 -2.23 5.86
N GLU A 73 -1.19 -2.51 7.09
CA GLU A 73 -1.88 -1.93 8.24
C GLU A 73 -1.78 -0.40 8.24
N THR A 74 -0.59 0.12 7.97
CA THR A 74 -0.37 1.55 7.94
C THR A 74 -1.19 2.21 6.84
N ALA A 75 -1.18 1.63 5.64
CA ALA A 75 -1.96 2.17 4.54
C ALA A 75 -3.45 2.10 4.83
N ALA A 76 -3.92 1.01 5.43
CA ALA A 76 -5.32 0.84 5.75
C ALA A 76 -5.79 1.85 6.78
N LYS A 77 -5.01 2.08 7.82
CA LYS A 77 -5.38 3.06 8.84
C LYS A 77 -5.48 4.46 8.27
N ALA A 78 -4.55 4.83 7.40
CA ALA A 78 -4.59 6.14 6.75
C ALA A 78 -5.82 6.26 5.85
N ALA A 79 -6.17 5.21 5.13
CA ALA A 79 -7.35 5.23 4.28
C ALA A 79 -8.64 5.32 5.09
N MET A 80 -8.69 4.67 6.24
CA MET A 80 -9.87 4.70 7.09
C MET A 80 -10.14 6.09 7.65
N GLU A 81 -9.12 6.92 7.77
CA GLU A 81 -9.32 8.31 8.18
C GLU A 81 -10.14 9.08 7.15
N HIS A 82 -10.15 8.65 5.92
CA HIS A 82 -10.96 9.24 4.87
C HIS A 82 -12.33 8.56 4.72
N GLY A 83 -12.71 7.76 5.69
CA GLY A 83 -14.02 7.13 5.70
C GLY A 83 -14.13 5.85 4.90
N MET A 84 -13.03 5.29 4.42
CA MET A 84 -13.07 4.10 3.61
C MET A 84 -13.48 2.88 4.43
N LYS A 85 -14.38 2.08 3.89
CA LYS A 85 -14.89 0.88 4.55
C LYS A 85 -14.72 -0.38 3.71
N TYR A 86 -14.86 -0.26 2.41
CA TYR A 86 -14.84 -1.40 1.50
C TYR A 86 -13.72 -1.24 0.50
N VAL A 87 -12.99 -2.32 0.26
CA VAL A 87 -11.91 -2.30 -0.74
C VAL A 87 -11.98 -3.54 -1.61
N GLU A 88 -11.63 -3.34 -2.88
CA GLU A 88 -11.38 -4.43 -3.78
C GLU A 88 -9.86 -4.59 -3.83
N VAL A 89 -9.37 -5.80 -3.68
CA VAL A 89 -7.94 -6.03 -3.63
C VAL A 89 -7.42 -6.53 -4.97
N TYR A 90 -6.42 -5.85 -5.49
CA TYR A 90 -5.73 -6.25 -6.71
C TYR A 90 -4.29 -6.57 -6.35
N VAL A 91 -3.93 -7.83 -6.47
CA VAL A 91 -2.61 -8.32 -6.09
C VAL A 91 -1.76 -8.53 -7.34
N LYS A 92 -0.53 -8.09 -7.28
CA LYS A 92 0.38 -8.19 -8.42
C LYS A 92 1.75 -8.65 -7.94
N GLY A 93 2.29 -9.65 -8.61
CA GLY A 93 3.65 -10.10 -8.35
C GLY A 93 3.74 -11.35 -7.48
N PRO A 94 4.90 -12.01 -7.49
CA PRO A 94 5.09 -13.30 -6.84
C PRO A 94 5.64 -13.24 -5.40
N GLY A 95 5.75 -12.08 -4.80
CA GLY A 95 6.39 -11.94 -3.50
C GLY A 95 5.69 -12.67 -2.37
N GLN A 96 6.41 -12.89 -1.29
CA GLN A 96 5.91 -13.60 -0.13
C GLN A 96 4.86 -12.80 0.66
N GLY A 97 4.84 -11.48 0.48
CA GLY A 97 3.97 -10.62 1.26
C GLY A 97 2.52 -10.53 0.77
N ARG A 98 2.18 -11.23 -0.31
CA ARG A 98 0.85 -11.11 -0.90
C ARG A 98 -0.27 -11.38 0.10
N GLU A 99 -0.27 -12.58 0.66
CA GLU A 99 -1.35 -12.98 1.56
C GLU A 99 -1.32 -12.21 2.87
N ALA A 100 -0.13 -11.96 3.41
CA ALA A 100 0.00 -11.22 4.65
C ALA A 100 -0.58 -9.81 4.51
N ALA A 101 -0.36 -9.16 3.38
CA ALA A 101 -0.90 -7.84 3.14
C ALA A 101 -2.43 -7.86 3.06
N ILE A 102 -2.99 -8.86 2.38
CA ILE A 102 -4.44 -8.97 2.28
C ILE A 102 -5.07 -9.18 3.66
N ARG A 103 -4.49 -10.07 4.45
CA ARG A 103 -4.98 -10.33 5.80
C ARG A 103 -4.89 -9.09 6.67
N ALA A 104 -3.82 -8.33 6.53
CA ALA A 104 -3.63 -7.12 7.30
C ALA A 104 -4.69 -6.07 6.99
N LEU A 105 -5.11 -5.96 5.75
CA LEU A 105 -6.18 -5.05 5.38
C LEU A 105 -7.49 -5.43 6.10
N GLN A 106 -7.79 -6.71 6.17
CA GLN A 106 -8.98 -7.17 6.88
C GLN A 106 -8.86 -6.96 8.38
N THR A 107 -7.70 -7.23 8.93
CA THR A 107 -7.47 -7.06 10.36
C THR A 107 -7.55 -5.60 10.77
N ALA A 108 -7.15 -4.69 9.90
CA ALA A 108 -7.20 -3.26 10.20
C ALA A 108 -8.62 -2.71 10.23
N GLY A 109 -9.57 -3.43 9.67
CA GLY A 109 -10.96 -3.01 9.69
C GLY A 109 -11.61 -2.76 8.35
N LEU A 110 -10.86 -2.89 7.27
CA LEU A 110 -11.43 -2.76 5.93
C LEU A 110 -12.10 -4.05 5.51
N GLU A 111 -13.26 -3.92 4.90
CA GLU A 111 -13.97 -5.08 4.38
C GLU A 111 -13.54 -5.34 2.96
N VAL A 112 -12.98 -6.52 2.72
CA VAL A 112 -12.51 -6.90 1.40
C VAL A 112 -13.67 -7.54 0.64
N SER A 113 -14.10 -6.88 -0.43
CA SER A 113 -15.23 -7.37 -1.21
C SER A 113 -14.81 -8.31 -2.33
N MET A 114 -13.59 -8.15 -2.83
CA MET A 114 -13.09 -8.95 -3.94
C MET A 114 -11.58 -9.00 -3.90
N ILE A 115 -11.02 -10.14 -4.29
CA ILE A 115 -9.57 -10.29 -4.43
C ILE A 115 -9.29 -10.77 -5.85
N LYS A 116 -8.44 -10.05 -6.55
CA LYS A 116 -8.12 -10.39 -7.92
C LYS A 116 -6.62 -10.31 -8.14
N ASP A 117 -6.07 -11.32 -8.81
CA ASP A 117 -4.65 -11.33 -9.17
C ASP A 117 -4.51 -10.69 -10.55
N VAL A 118 -3.76 -9.60 -10.62
CA VAL A 118 -3.56 -8.85 -11.86
C VAL A 118 -2.11 -8.88 -12.31
N THR A 119 -1.37 -9.92 -11.92
CA THR A 119 0.01 -10.07 -12.33
C THR A 119 0.09 -10.11 -13.86
N PRO A 120 0.88 -9.23 -14.48
CA PRO A 120 0.95 -9.19 -15.94
C PRO A 120 1.62 -10.44 -16.51
N ILE A 121 1.02 -10.97 -17.55
CA ILE A 121 1.59 -12.11 -18.26
C ILE A 121 1.81 -11.69 -19.69
N PRO A 122 3.05 -11.55 -20.15
CA PRO A 122 3.30 -11.08 -21.50
C PRO A 122 2.93 -12.14 -22.54
N HIS A 123 2.45 -11.69 -23.69
CA HIS A 123 2.18 -12.58 -24.83
C HIS A 123 3.45 -12.67 -25.67
N ASN A 124 4.50 -13.26 -25.12
CA ASN A 124 5.86 -13.31 -25.63
C ASN A 124 6.65 -11.99 -25.52
N GLY A 125 6.00 -10.87 -25.37
CA GLY A 125 6.60 -9.57 -25.05
C GLY A 125 8.03 -9.30 -25.45
N CYS A 126 8.70 -8.49 -24.65
CA CYS A 126 10.09 -8.14 -24.90
C CYS A 126 11.03 -9.25 -24.45
N ARG A 127 12.20 -9.31 -25.09
CA ARG A 127 13.21 -10.25 -24.66
C ARG A 127 13.65 -9.95 -23.22
N PRO A 128 13.65 -10.94 -22.32
CA PRO A 128 14.07 -10.68 -20.95
C PRO A 128 15.56 -10.38 -20.87
N PRO A 129 16.01 -9.72 -19.81
CA PRO A 129 17.43 -9.48 -19.63
C PRO A 129 18.19 -10.79 -19.40
N LYS A 130 19.49 -10.74 -19.55
CA LYS A 130 20.30 -11.94 -19.35
C LYS A 130 20.22 -12.40 -17.90
N ARG A 131 20.53 -13.67 -17.70
CA ARG A 131 20.50 -14.24 -16.36
C ARG A 131 21.47 -13.54 -15.45
N ARG A 132 21.07 -13.39 -14.21
CA ARG A 132 21.93 -12.85 -13.18
C ARG A 132 23.04 -13.86 -12.86
N ARG A 133 24.25 -13.38 -12.77
CA ARG A 133 25.36 -14.24 -12.35
C ARG A 133 25.30 -14.35 -10.83
N VAL A 134 25.47 -15.56 -10.38
CA VAL A 134 25.44 -15.82 -8.94
C VAL A 134 26.78 -16.32 -8.46
#